data_9f0b965209cc08691d142d06687e4b4c
#
_entry.id   9f0b965209cc08691d142d06687e4b4c
#
_cell.length_a   1.000
_cell.length_b   1.000
_cell.length_c   1.000
_cell.angle_alpha   90.00
_cell.angle_beta   90.00
_cell.angle_gamma   90.00
#
_symmetry.space_group_name_H-M   'P 1'
#
loop_
_entity.id
_entity.type
_entity.pdbx_description
1 polymer ?
#
loop_
_entity_poly.entity_id
_entity_poly.type
_entity_poly.pdbx_seq_one_letter_code
_entity_poly.pdbx_strand_id
1 'polypeptide(L)'
;MLKKVKVKCNKLIMEDILNFFSIAQNQQKEKILLGFANQIDGKYIINKIFYFPSFGNENYVVFNTLQQVKFLKWCIINKKIPIILHNHVFIEDIIFSAPDVLFFNKLLNCFKKLDGEGVIIVGLINLNCDLVMYMEVSGE
;
A
#
# COMPACT_ATOMS: atom_id res chain seq x y z
N MET A 1 14.75 -2.91 3.45
CA MET A 1 15.09 -2.24 2.17
C MET A 1 13.95 -2.41 1.18
N LEU A 2 13.54 -1.34 0.53
CA LEU A 2 12.49 -1.38 -0.49
C LEU A 2 13.05 -1.94 -1.80
N LYS A 3 12.38 -2.98 -2.30
CA LYS A 3 12.71 -3.56 -3.61
C LYS A 3 11.51 -3.44 -4.52
N LYS A 4 11.74 -2.98 -5.74
CA LYS A 4 10.70 -2.93 -6.74
C LYS A 4 10.18 -4.34 -7.00
N VAL A 5 8.87 -4.52 -6.97
CA VAL A 5 8.24 -5.82 -7.16
C VAL A 5 7.18 -5.75 -8.23
N LYS A 6 7.05 -6.83 -8.98
CA LYS A 6 5.99 -6.97 -9.97
C LYS A 6 4.82 -7.70 -9.33
N VAL A 7 3.67 -7.04 -9.29
CA VAL A 7 2.46 -7.59 -8.70
C VAL A 7 1.42 -7.72 -9.79
N LYS A 8 0.78 -8.87 -9.84
CA LYS A 8 -0.29 -9.15 -10.81
C LYS A 8 -1.65 -8.92 -10.18
N CYS A 9 -2.60 -8.48 -10.96
CA CYS A 9 -3.99 -8.44 -10.56
C CYS A 9 -4.87 -8.58 -11.80
N ASN A 10 -6.15 -8.91 -11.59
CA ASN A 10 -7.08 -8.94 -12.70
C ASN A 10 -7.43 -7.52 -13.15
N LYS A 11 -8.02 -7.41 -14.32
CA LYS A 11 -8.35 -6.13 -14.95
C LYS A 11 -9.30 -5.30 -14.09
N LEU A 12 -10.29 -5.93 -13.46
CA LEU A 12 -11.29 -5.22 -12.64
C LEU A 12 -10.66 -4.58 -11.41
N ILE A 13 -9.77 -5.30 -10.73
CA ILE A 13 -9.05 -4.76 -9.58
C ILE A 13 -8.17 -3.58 -9.99
N MET A 14 -7.45 -3.69 -11.11
CA MET A 14 -6.61 -2.60 -11.61
C MET A 14 -7.46 -1.37 -11.97
N GLU A 15 -8.59 -1.56 -12.62
CA GLU A 15 -9.51 -0.47 -12.93
C GLU A 15 -10.02 0.22 -11.66
N ASP A 16 -10.37 -0.55 -10.63
CA ASP A 16 -10.82 -0.01 -9.35
C ASP A 16 -9.74 0.81 -8.65
N ILE A 17 -8.50 0.33 -8.66
CA ILE A 17 -7.35 1.06 -8.09
C ILE A 17 -7.17 2.39 -8.82
N LEU A 18 -7.11 2.35 -10.14
CA LEU A 18 -6.88 3.56 -10.95
C LEU A 18 -8.03 4.55 -10.82
N ASN A 19 -9.28 4.08 -10.79
CA ASN A 19 -10.44 4.95 -10.59
C ASN A 19 -10.41 5.63 -9.22
N PHE A 20 -10.10 4.88 -8.18
CA PHE A 20 -10.00 5.42 -6.82
C PHE A 20 -8.97 6.55 -6.75
N PHE A 21 -7.78 6.34 -7.28
CA PHE A 21 -6.72 7.35 -7.22
C PHE A 21 -6.92 8.48 -8.22
N SER A 22 -7.58 8.24 -9.34
CA SER A 22 -7.98 9.31 -10.26
C SER A 22 -8.91 10.32 -9.57
N ILE A 23 -9.88 9.82 -8.81
CA ILE A 23 -10.77 10.67 -8.01
C ILE A 23 -9.98 11.44 -6.94
N ALA A 24 -9.07 10.76 -6.24
CA ALA A 24 -8.23 11.39 -5.22
C ALA A 24 -7.36 12.50 -5.83
N GLN A 25 -6.76 12.27 -7.00
CA GLN A 25 -5.96 13.28 -7.70
C GLN A 25 -6.82 14.48 -8.13
N ASN A 26 -8.02 14.24 -8.63
CA ASN A 26 -8.93 15.33 -9.00
C ASN A 26 -9.37 16.17 -7.79
N GLN A 27 -9.48 15.55 -6.62
CA GLN A 27 -9.79 16.23 -5.36
C GLN A 27 -8.55 16.88 -4.72
N GLN A 28 -7.36 16.63 -5.29
CA GLN A 28 -6.07 17.08 -4.74
C GLN A 28 -5.88 16.63 -3.29
N LYS A 29 -6.17 15.35 -3.04
CA LYS A 29 -6.03 14.75 -1.72
C LYS A 29 -5.18 13.49 -1.79
N GLU A 30 -4.29 13.33 -0.84
CA GLU A 30 -3.62 12.06 -0.63
C GLU A 30 -4.60 11.08 0.04
N LYS A 31 -4.65 9.86 -0.47
CA LYS A 31 -5.51 8.79 0.03
C LYS A 31 -4.72 7.51 0.18
N ILE A 32 -5.24 6.63 1.03
CA ILE A 32 -4.69 5.28 1.21
C ILE A 32 -5.72 4.27 0.73
N LEU A 33 -5.24 3.27 0.00
CA LEU A 33 -6.01 2.11 -0.39
C LEU A 33 -5.31 0.87 0.14
N LEU A 34 -6.05 0.03 0.83
CA LEU A 34 -5.53 -1.22 1.37
C LEU A 34 -5.91 -2.41 0.50
N GLY A 35 -5.11 -3.45 0.57
CA GLY A 35 -5.42 -4.69 -0.10
C GLY A 35 -4.58 -5.83 0.46
N PHE A 36 -4.73 -6.99 -0.13
CA PHE A 36 -3.87 -8.10 0.19
C PHE A 36 -3.52 -8.91 -1.05
N ALA A 37 -2.38 -9.57 -0.99
CA ALA A 37 -1.90 -10.44 -2.03
C ALA A 37 -1.59 -11.82 -1.50
N ASN A 38 -1.62 -12.81 -2.40
CA ASN A 38 -1.06 -14.11 -2.20
C ASN A 38 0.23 -14.24 -3.01
N GLN A 39 1.16 -15.04 -2.51
CA GLN A 39 2.30 -15.49 -3.28
C GLN A 39 2.01 -16.89 -3.83
N ILE A 40 1.97 -17.00 -5.15
CA ILE A 40 1.70 -18.26 -5.84
C ILE A 40 2.80 -18.47 -6.88
N ASP A 41 3.53 -19.57 -6.78
CA ASP A 41 4.64 -19.91 -7.70
C ASP A 41 5.66 -18.77 -7.83
N GLY A 42 6.01 -18.13 -6.71
CA GLY A 42 6.95 -17.03 -6.69
C GLY A 42 6.39 -15.69 -7.19
N LYS A 43 5.12 -15.64 -7.53
CA LYS A 43 4.45 -14.43 -8.04
C LYS A 43 3.51 -13.86 -7.00
N TYR A 44 3.45 -12.53 -6.92
CA TYR A 44 2.53 -11.82 -6.04
C TYR A 44 1.28 -11.45 -6.82
N ILE A 45 0.12 -11.86 -6.30
CA ILE A 45 -1.18 -11.64 -6.97
C ILE A 45 -2.10 -10.91 -6.00
N ILE A 46 -2.58 -9.73 -6.39
CA ILE A 46 -3.58 -9.00 -5.60
C ILE A 46 -4.91 -9.72 -5.71
N ASN A 47 -5.45 -10.12 -4.55
CA ASN A 47 -6.74 -10.81 -4.48
C ASN A 47 -7.89 -9.85 -4.26
N LYS A 48 -7.66 -8.79 -3.46
CA LYS A 48 -8.72 -7.86 -3.08
C LYS A 48 -8.13 -6.53 -2.66
N ILE A 49 -8.90 -5.46 -2.87
CA ILE A 49 -8.63 -4.13 -2.33
C ILE A 49 -9.79 -3.71 -1.42
N PHE A 50 -9.49 -2.87 -0.44
CA PHE A 50 -10.45 -2.33 0.50
C PHE A 50 -10.41 -0.82 0.48
N TYR A 51 -11.59 -0.20 0.36
CA TYR A 51 -11.71 1.24 0.56
C TYR A 51 -11.70 1.52 2.06
N PHE A 52 -10.79 2.37 2.45
CA PHE A 52 -10.52 2.61 3.85
C PHE A 52 -10.70 4.09 4.16
N PRO A 53 -11.51 4.45 5.20
CA PRO A 53 -11.64 5.84 5.60
C PRO A 53 -10.28 6.38 6.06
N SER A 54 -9.74 7.32 5.31
CA SER A 54 -8.51 8.01 5.68
C SER A 54 -8.73 9.51 5.52
N PHE A 55 -8.07 10.28 6.38
CA PHE A 55 -8.08 11.73 6.29
C PHE A 55 -6.80 12.17 5.60
N GLY A 56 -6.93 12.96 4.54
CA GLY A 56 -5.78 13.45 3.82
C GLY A 56 -6.05 14.78 3.18
N ASN A 57 -4.96 15.47 2.82
CA ASN A 57 -4.98 16.65 2.00
C ASN A 57 -3.96 16.50 0.88
N GLU A 58 -3.53 17.60 0.27
CA GLU A 58 -2.58 17.59 -0.84
C GLU A 58 -1.15 17.20 -0.42
N ASN A 59 -0.84 17.20 0.89
CA ASN A 59 0.51 16.99 1.42
C ASN A 59 0.67 15.72 2.23
N TYR A 60 -0.41 15.19 2.83
CA TYR A 60 -0.32 14.00 3.67
C TYR A 60 -1.66 13.27 3.78
N VAL A 61 -1.58 12.03 4.23
CA VAL A 61 -2.75 11.22 4.59
C VAL A 61 -2.50 10.57 5.94
N VAL A 62 -3.54 10.48 6.76
CA VAL A 62 -3.50 9.87 8.09
C VAL A 62 -4.13 8.48 8.04
N PHE A 63 -3.39 7.49 8.52
CA PHE A 63 -3.85 6.12 8.65
C PHE A 63 -3.99 5.79 10.15
N ASN A 64 -5.21 5.57 10.62
CA ASN A 64 -5.49 5.33 12.04
C ASN A 64 -4.77 4.08 12.56
N THR A 65 -4.05 4.23 13.69
CA THR A 65 -3.23 3.16 14.26
C THR A 65 -4.03 1.91 14.64
N LEU A 66 -5.20 2.06 15.23
CA LEU A 66 -6.05 0.92 15.60
C LEU A 66 -6.48 0.12 14.37
N GLN A 67 -6.81 0.81 13.31
CA GLN A 67 -7.23 0.18 12.06
C GLN A 67 -6.04 -0.48 11.35
N GLN A 68 -4.84 0.11 11.43
CA GLN A 68 -3.62 -0.54 10.96
C GLN A 68 -3.42 -1.88 11.64
N VAL A 69 -3.50 -1.92 12.95
CA VAL A 69 -3.33 -3.15 13.72
C VAL A 69 -4.37 -4.20 13.36
N LYS A 70 -5.62 -3.80 13.24
CA LYS A 70 -6.72 -4.71 12.84
C LYS A 70 -6.48 -5.31 11.45
N PHE A 71 -6.06 -4.47 10.50
CA PHE A 71 -5.76 -4.91 9.13
C PHE A 71 -4.61 -5.90 9.11
N LEU A 72 -3.50 -5.58 9.80
CA LEU A 72 -2.33 -6.45 9.84
C LEU A 72 -2.64 -7.79 10.53
N LYS A 73 -3.40 -7.78 11.63
CA LYS A 73 -3.85 -9.01 12.29
C LYS A 73 -4.69 -9.87 11.36
N TRP A 74 -5.60 -9.26 10.61
CA TRP A 74 -6.42 -9.99 9.65
C TRP A 74 -5.54 -10.67 8.59
N CYS A 75 -4.55 -9.97 8.07
CA CYS A 75 -3.60 -10.53 7.10
C CYS A 75 -2.83 -11.73 7.68
N ILE A 76 -2.39 -11.62 8.92
CA ILE A 76 -1.68 -12.72 9.60
C ILE A 76 -2.57 -13.95 9.74
N ILE A 77 -3.79 -13.77 10.25
CA ILE A 77 -4.73 -14.86 10.46
C ILE A 77 -5.06 -15.57 9.14
N ASN A 78 -5.20 -14.81 8.07
CA ASN A 78 -5.58 -15.33 6.76
C ASN A 78 -4.38 -15.65 5.86
N LYS A 79 -3.16 -15.51 6.37
CA LYS A 79 -1.90 -15.77 5.66
C LYS A 79 -1.81 -14.99 4.35
N LYS A 80 -2.10 -13.69 4.43
CA LYS A 80 -2.05 -12.76 3.31
C LYS A 80 -0.92 -11.77 3.47
N ILE A 81 -0.42 -11.24 2.35
CA ILE A 81 0.58 -10.19 2.34
C ILE A 81 -0.15 -8.84 2.28
N PRO A 82 0.07 -7.94 3.26
CA PRO A 82 -0.57 -6.63 3.24
C PRO A 82 -0.09 -5.79 2.06
N ILE A 83 -1.02 -5.05 1.46
CA ILE A 83 -0.72 -4.07 0.41
C ILE A 83 -1.25 -2.72 0.88
N ILE A 84 -0.39 -1.71 0.84
CA ILE A 84 -0.74 -0.33 1.17
C ILE A 84 -0.37 0.55 -0.02
N LEU A 85 -1.35 1.16 -0.64
CA LEU A 85 -1.17 2.06 -1.77
C LEU A 85 -1.52 3.48 -1.33
N HIS A 86 -0.75 4.46 -1.80
CA HIS A 86 -1.11 5.87 -1.61
C HIS A 86 -0.67 6.69 -2.83
N ASN A 87 -1.18 7.90 -2.92
CA ASN A 87 -0.87 8.81 -4.02
C ASN A 87 -0.14 10.06 -3.52
N HIS A 88 0.70 10.61 -4.38
CA HIS A 88 1.24 11.95 -4.21
C HIS A 88 0.53 12.90 -5.16
N VAL A 89 0.13 14.05 -4.63
CA VAL A 89 -0.56 15.10 -5.40
C VAL A 89 0.49 16.06 -5.97
N PHE A 90 0.33 16.48 -7.22
CA PHE A 90 1.22 17.42 -7.93
C PHE A 90 2.64 16.92 -8.21
N ILE A 91 2.93 15.65 -7.97
CA ILE A 91 4.27 15.10 -8.14
C ILE A 91 4.25 14.07 -9.29
N GLU A 92 5.10 14.31 -10.29
CA GLU A 92 5.25 13.40 -11.44
C GLU A 92 6.16 12.22 -11.14
N ASP A 93 7.21 12.45 -10.34
CA ASP A 93 8.18 11.41 -10.01
C ASP A 93 7.58 10.40 -9.03
N ILE A 94 7.93 9.12 -9.22
CA ILE A 94 7.53 8.06 -8.30
C ILE A 94 8.67 7.86 -7.30
N ILE A 95 8.70 8.71 -6.28
CA ILE A 95 9.72 8.71 -5.24
C ILE A 95 9.03 8.76 -3.89
N PHE A 96 9.42 7.83 -2.99
CA PHE A 96 8.94 7.87 -1.61
C PHE A 96 9.64 8.98 -0.84
N SER A 97 8.85 9.76 -0.12
CA SER A 97 9.39 10.79 0.79
C SER A 97 9.99 10.16 2.04
N ALA A 98 10.78 10.92 2.80
CA ALA A 98 11.29 10.46 4.09
C ALA A 98 10.19 10.08 5.07
N PRO A 99 9.07 10.84 5.21
CA PRO A 99 7.93 10.41 6.00
C PRO A 99 7.32 9.09 5.53
N ASP A 100 7.24 8.83 4.22
CA ASP A 100 6.75 7.57 3.67
C ASP A 100 7.59 6.40 4.14
N VAL A 101 8.90 6.51 4.04
CA VAL A 101 9.84 5.45 4.45
C VAL A 101 9.72 5.17 5.95
N LEU A 102 9.60 6.21 6.78
CA LEU A 102 9.38 6.06 8.22
C LEU A 102 8.06 5.33 8.51
N PHE A 103 7.01 5.68 7.79
CA PHE A 103 5.70 5.03 7.93
C PHE A 103 5.78 3.54 7.57
N PHE A 104 6.43 3.19 6.46
CA PHE A 104 6.60 1.80 6.05
C PHE A 104 7.40 1.00 7.07
N ASN A 105 8.47 1.58 7.62
CA ASN A 105 9.27 0.93 8.66
C ASN A 105 8.44 0.66 9.91
N LYS A 106 7.60 1.61 10.32
CA LYS A 106 6.69 1.43 11.47
C LYS A 106 5.68 0.32 11.21
N LEU A 107 5.10 0.28 10.01
CA LEU A 107 4.16 -0.77 9.62
C LEU A 107 4.82 -2.14 9.64
N LEU A 108 6.01 -2.26 9.07
CA LEU A 108 6.74 -3.52 9.02
C LEU A 108 7.08 -4.00 10.43
N ASN A 109 7.55 -3.11 11.30
CA ASN A 109 7.85 -3.44 12.69
C ASN A 109 6.60 -3.88 13.46
N CYS A 110 5.47 -3.21 13.23
CA CYS A 110 4.20 -3.61 13.81
C CYS A 110 3.78 -5.00 13.34
N PHE A 111 3.92 -5.26 12.05
CA PHE A 111 3.58 -6.56 11.45
C PHE A 111 4.43 -7.67 12.03
N LYS A 112 5.73 -7.45 12.21
CA LYS A 112 6.64 -8.40 12.85
C LYS A 112 6.23 -8.71 14.29
N LYS A 113 5.93 -7.66 15.07
CA LYS A 113 5.51 -7.83 16.48
C LYS A 113 4.22 -8.62 16.61
N LEU A 114 3.40 -8.65 15.56
CA LEU A 114 2.16 -9.43 15.52
C LEU A 114 2.36 -10.83 14.91
N ASP A 115 3.61 -11.28 14.78
CA ASP A 115 3.98 -12.56 14.17
C ASP A 115 3.68 -12.67 12.67
N GLY A 116 3.76 -11.55 11.97
CA GLY A 116 3.65 -11.53 10.51
C GLY A 116 4.88 -12.08 9.81
N GLU A 117 4.75 -12.37 8.52
CA GLU A 117 5.82 -12.91 7.68
C GLU A 117 6.96 -11.91 7.45
N GLY A 118 6.79 -10.68 7.87
CA GLY A 118 7.81 -9.65 7.68
C GLY A 118 7.92 -9.15 6.25
N VAL A 119 6.86 -9.29 5.47
CA VAL A 119 6.78 -8.79 4.09
C VAL A 119 5.53 -7.94 3.95
N ILE A 120 5.69 -6.72 3.47
CA ILE A 120 4.59 -5.85 3.08
C ILE A 120 4.86 -5.32 1.67
N ILE A 121 3.81 -5.04 0.93
CA ILE A 121 3.90 -4.41 -0.38
C ILE A 121 3.34 -3.01 -0.26
N VAL A 122 4.10 -2.02 -0.72
CA VAL A 122 3.70 -0.62 -0.72
C VAL A 122 3.73 -0.10 -2.15
N GLY A 123 2.76 0.73 -2.49
CA GLY A 123 2.68 1.30 -3.83
C GLY A 123 2.49 2.81 -3.79
N LEU A 124 2.97 3.47 -4.81
CA LEU A 124 2.87 4.90 -4.97
C LEU A 124 2.30 5.22 -6.35
N ILE A 125 1.31 6.09 -6.36
CA ILE A 125 0.69 6.61 -7.58
C ILE A 125 1.07 8.09 -7.72
N ASN A 126 1.57 8.46 -8.89
CA ASN A 126 1.98 9.83 -9.19
C ASN A 126 0.82 10.66 -9.77
N LEU A 127 1.13 11.91 -10.14
CA LEU A 127 0.17 12.84 -10.74
C LEU A 127 -0.51 12.25 -11.99
N ASN A 128 0.19 11.46 -12.78
CA ASN A 128 -0.33 10.87 -14.03
C ASN A 128 -1.01 9.52 -13.81
N CYS A 129 -1.23 9.12 -12.56
CA CYS A 129 -1.80 7.83 -12.18
C CYS A 129 -0.93 6.63 -12.60
N ASP A 130 0.37 6.83 -12.75
CA ASP A 130 1.33 5.74 -12.89
C ASP A 130 1.55 5.09 -11.53
N LEU A 131 1.48 3.77 -11.49
CA LEU A 131 1.60 2.98 -10.26
C LEU A 131 2.89 2.17 -10.26
N VAL A 132 3.66 2.29 -9.19
CA VAL A 132 4.82 1.43 -8.95
C VAL A 132 4.69 0.80 -7.57
N MET A 133 4.96 -0.48 -7.47
CA MET A 133 4.90 -1.22 -6.21
C MET A 133 6.29 -1.66 -5.76
N TYR A 134 6.49 -1.63 -4.47
CA TYR A 134 7.73 -2.02 -3.81
C TYR A 134 7.42 -2.99 -2.69
N MET A 135 8.35 -3.88 -2.41
CA MET A 135 8.26 -4.83 -1.31
C MET A 135 9.25 -4.44 -0.23
N GLU A 136 8.78 -4.32 0.99
CA GLU A 136 9.62 -4.18 2.17
C GLU A 136 9.70 -5.52 2.88
N VAL A 137 10.92 -6.00 3.10
CA VAL A 137 11.17 -7.28 3.76
C VAL A 137 11.93 -7.04 5.04
N SER A 138 11.48 -7.65 6.12
CA SER A 138 12.13 -7.55 7.41
C SER A 138 13.28 -8.54 7.56
N GLY A 139 14.23 -8.21 8.43
CA GLY A 139 15.30 -9.14 8.82
C GLY A 139 16.52 -9.15 7.92
N GLU A 140 16.60 -8.21 7.02
CA GLU A 140 17.80 -8.01 6.19
C GLU A 140 18.60 -6.80 6.64
#